data_118eead851802b48bacaf6ec343efa96
#
_entry.id   118eead851802b48bacaf6ec343efa96
#
_cell.length_a   1.000
_cell.length_b   1.000
_cell.length_c   1.000
_cell.angle_alpha   90.00
_cell.angle_beta   90.00
_cell.angle_gamma   90.00
#
_symmetry.space_group_name_H-M   'P 1'
#
loop_
_entity.id
_entity.type
_entity.pdbx_description
1 polymer ?
#
loop_
_entity_poly.entity_id
_entity_poly.type
_entity_poly.pdbx_seq_one_letter_code
_entity_poly.pdbx_strand_id
1 'polypeptide(L)'
;RDRSVSRGLGDVYKRQLENRVTELKILRGAWSNEQLSLERKVNTTYPSRIQQYQRQIEQISQDAALLEQSRGGNFSIVLDGKRYTERPEAGEALALLYRRISEGRKKDDYDFEIGTYRGFRLYLSFDPFSAGLVLRGSSRYNTDIGSSGQGAITRIENLAERIPSYLTYAQRDLEEVQKQLEAARQQMGQPFIYEEELSEKVATLTEINTKLEFESLQGQESEVVLDEDGERSDCK
;
A
#
# COMPACT_ATOMS: atom_id res chain seq x y z
N ARG A 1 -13.06 50.96 -37.12
CA ARG A 1 -13.68 50.43 -35.88
C ARG A 1 -13.71 48.88 -35.81
N ASP A 2 -13.60 48.16 -36.94
CA ASP A 2 -13.73 46.67 -36.93
C ASP A 2 -12.44 45.90 -36.52
N ARG A 3 -11.23 46.49 -36.67
CA ARG A 3 -9.98 45.81 -36.33
C ARG A 3 -9.75 45.62 -34.82
N SER A 4 -10.27 46.51 -33.98
CA SER A 4 -10.12 46.39 -32.48
C SER A 4 -11.01 45.32 -31.87
N VAL A 5 -12.20 45.13 -32.43
CA VAL A 5 -13.18 44.08 -31.97
C VAL A 5 -12.67 42.69 -32.36
N SER A 6 -12.12 42.54 -33.56
CA SER A 6 -11.56 41.28 -34.05
C SER A 6 -10.30 40.83 -33.24
N ARG A 7 -9.40 41.76 -32.84
CA ARG A 7 -8.29 41.47 -31.97
C ARG A 7 -8.74 41.00 -30.56
N GLY A 8 -9.75 41.67 -29.98
CA GLY A 8 -10.26 41.28 -28.66
C GLY A 8 -10.87 39.87 -28.61
N LEU A 9 -11.58 39.47 -29.71
CA LEU A 9 -12.09 38.10 -29.83
C LEU A 9 -10.98 37.05 -29.98
N GLY A 10 -9.93 37.39 -30.76
CA GLY A 10 -8.77 36.52 -30.92
C GLY A 10 -8.02 36.27 -29.61
N ASP A 11 -7.84 37.33 -28.80
CA ASP A 11 -7.18 37.24 -27.49
C ASP A 11 -8.00 36.42 -26.48
N VAL A 12 -9.32 36.54 -26.47
CA VAL A 12 -10.20 35.72 -25.62
C VAL A 12 -10.13 34.25 -26.01
N TYR A 13 -10.17 33.93 -27.28
CA TYR A 13 -10.07 32.57 -27.81
C TYR A 13 -8.70 31.97 -27.49
N LYS A 14 -7.63 32.70 -27.70
CA LYS A 14 -6.26 32.27 -27.36
C LYS A 14 -6.16 31.93 -25.86
N ARG A 15 -6.66 32.79 -24.98
CA ARG A 15 -6.65 32.55 -23.52
C ARG A 15 -7.44 31.32 -23.13
N GLN A 16 -8.60 31.10 -23.74
CA GLN A 16 -9.39 29.88 -23.51
C GLN A 16 -8.65 28.61 -23.95
N LEU A 17 -7.96 28.69 -25.10
CA LEU A 17 -7.14 27.58 -25.61
C LEU A 17 -5.95 27.29 -24.69
N GLU A 18 -5.24 28.32 -24.22
CA GLU A 18 -4.13 28.20 -23.27
C GLU A 18 -4.58 27.55 -21.95
N ASN A 19 -5.73 27.98 -21.42
CA ASN A 19 -6.30 27.40 -20.22
C ASN A 19 -6.62 25.90 -20.41
N ARG A 20 -7.24 25.55 -21.55
CA ARG A 20 -7.57 24.15 -21.84
C ARG A 20 -6.33 23.29 -22.05
N VAL A 21 -5.31 23.80 -22.76
CA VAL A 21 -4.02 23.11 -22.92
C VAL A 21 -3.34 22.89 -21.57
N THR A 22 -3.40 23.87 -20.68
CA THR A 22 -2.83 23.76 -19.34
C THR A 22 -3.57 22.69 -18.51
N GLU A 23 -4.90 22.70 -18.54
CA GLU A 23 -5.73 21.67 -17.88
C GLU A 23 -5.38 20.26 -18.39
N LEU A 24 -5.34 20.08 -19.71
CA LEU A 24 -4.99 18.80 -20.33
C LEU A 24 -3.58 18.32 -20.00
N LYS A 25 -2.60 19.23 -19.92
CA LYS A 25 -1.24 18.91 -19.48
C LYS A 25 -1.20 18.44 -18.02
N ILE A 26 -2.00 19.05 -17.14
CA ILE A 26 -2.13 18.63 -15.73
C ILE A 26 -2.73 17.22 -15.67
N LEU A 27 -3.81 16.96 -16.40
CA LEU A 27 -4.44 15.65 -16.48
C LEU A 27 -3.49 14.58 -17.03
N ARG A 28 -2.70 14.91 -18.07
CA ARG A 28 -1.67 14.02 -18.62
C ARG A 28 -0.57 13.71 -17.60
N GLY A 29 -0.15 14.71 -16.82
CA GLY A 29 0.80 14.52 -15.72
C GLY A 29 0.27 13.57 -14.63
N ALA A 30 -0.99 13.75 -14.23
CA ALA A 30 -1.64 12.86 -13.27
C ALA A 30 -1.75 11.42 -13.80
N TRP A 31 -2.18 11.25 -15.05
CA TRP A 31 -2.23 9.95 -15.73
C TRP A 31 -0.85 9.28 -15.79
N SER A 32 0.19 10.03 -16.16
CA SER A 32 1.57 9.51 -16.23
C SER A 32 2.05 9.00 -14.85
N ASN A 33 1.77 9.74 -13.78
CA ASN A 33 2.08 9.33 -12.42
C ASN A 33 1.31 8.07 -12.00
N GLU A 34 0.05 7.95 -12.42
CA GLU A 34 -0.75 6.74 -12.19
C GLU A 34 -0.17 5.53 -12.92
N GLN A 35 0.24 5.67 -14.20
CA GLN A 35 0.89 4.60 -14.95
C GLN A 35 2.19 4.13 -14.29
N LEU A 36 3.03 5.03 -13.81
CA LEU A 36 4.24 4.69 -13.04
C LEU A 36 3.91 3.96 -11.73
N SER A 37 2.84 4.37 -11.05
CA SER A 37 2.36 3.70 -9.84
C SER A 37 1.86 2.29 -10.14
N LEU A 38 1.08 2.11 -11.22
CA LEU A 38 0.60 0.81 -11.68
C LEU A 38 1.76 -0.11 -12.06
N GLU A 39 2.73 0.39 -12.80
CA GLU A 39 3.94 -0.37 -13.17
C GLU A 39 4.68 -0.89 -11.94
N ARG A 40 4.89 -0.05 -10.93
CA ARG A 40 5.50 -0.45 -9.65
C ARG A 40 4.66 -1.51 -8.92
N LYS A 41 3.34 -1.34 -8.89
CA LYS A 41 2.42 -2.31 -8.26
C LYS A 41 2.49 -3.66 -8.96
N VAL A 42 2.42 -3.67 -10.30
CA VAL A 42 2.43 -4.89 -11.13
C VAL A 42 3.77 -5.61 -11.04
N ASN A 43 4.88 -4.88 -11.11
CA ASN A 43 6.21 -5.50 -11.22
C ASN A 43 6.86 -5.81 -9.86
N THR A 44 6.43 -5.15 -8.78
CA THR A 44 7.09 -5.30 -7.47
C THR A 44 6.11 -5.60 -6.34
N THR A 45 5.10 -4.74 -6.14
CA THR A 45 4.27 -4.80 -4.93
C THR A 45 3.41 -6.06 -4.89
N TYR A 46 2.63 -6.32 -5.92
CA TYR A 46 1.75 -7.49 -5.96
C TYR A 46 2.52 -8.82 -6.01
N PRO A 47 3.57 -9.00 -6.83
CA PRO A 47 4.39 -10.22 -6.81
C PRO A 47 4.98 -10.52 -5.44
N SER A 48 5.51 -9.50 -4.75
CA SER A 48 6.06 -9.67 -3.40
C SER A 48 5.00 -10.10 -2.39
N ARG A 49 3.79 -9.51 -2.44
CA ARG A 49 2.66 -9.90 -1.57
C ARG A 49 2.18 -11.31 -1.87
N ILE A 50 2.07 -11.69 -3.13
CA ILE A 50 1.70 -13.06 -3.54
C ILE A 50 2.69 -14.06 -2.95
N GLN A 51 3.99 -13.82 -3.09
CA GLN A 51 5.02 -14.68 -2.53
C GLN A 51 4.95 -14.76 -1.00
N GLN A 52 4.63 -13.65 -0.33
CA GLN A 52 4.44 -13.62 1.12
C GLN A 52 3.25 -14.49 1.54
N TYR A 53 2.08 -14.33 0.89
CA TYR A 53 0.91 -15.16 1.20
C TYR A 53 1.14 -16.64 0.88
N GLN A 54 1.83 -16.98 -0.20
CA GLN A 54 2.18 -18.37 -0.51
C GLN A 54 3.02 -19.02 0.59
N ARG A 55 4.05 -18.31 1.09
CA ARG A 55 4.85 -18.80 2.23
C ARG A 55 4.02 -18.92 3.50
N GLN A 56 3.16 -17.96 3.77
CA GLN A 56 2.26 -18.00 4.93
C GLN A 56 1.30 -19.19 4.86
N ILE A 57 0.71 -19.45 3.70
CA ILE A 57 -0.17 -20.60 3.46
C ILE A 57 0.58 -21.92 3.70
N GLU A 58 1.82 -22.03 3.20
CA GLU A 58 2.65 -23.21 3.42
C GLU A 58 2.93 -23.43 4.91
N GLN A 59 3.34 -22.40 5.64
CA GLN A 59 3.60 -22.46 7.08
C GLN A 59 2.35 -22.84 7.88
N ILE A 60 1.20 -22.21 7.59
CA ILE A 60 -0.06 -22.53 8.29
C ILE A 60 -0.53 -23.94 7.93
N SER A 61 -0.31 -24.40 6.69
CA SER A 61 -0.65 -25.77 6.29
C SER A 61 0.14 -26.82 7.07
N GLN A 62 1.44 -26.58 7.29
CA GLN A 62 2.29 -27.44 8.12
C GLN A 62 1.79 -27.47 9.57
N ASP A 63 1.43 -26.32 10.11
CA ASP A 63 0.90 -26.19 11.47
C ASP A 63 -0.48 -26.86 11.63
N ALA A 64 -1.36 -26.72 10.63
CA ALA A 64 -2.64 -27.42 10.63
C ALA A 64 -2.48 -28.94 10.55
N ALA A 65 -1.52 -29.44 9.77
CA ALA A 65 -1.19 -30.87 9.71
C ALA A 65 -0.66 -31.38 11.05
N LEU A 66 0.16 -30.59 11.76
CA LEU A 66 0.66 -30.91 13.11
C LEU A 66 -0.49 -31.05 14.11
N LEU A 67 -1.47 -30.14 14.05
CA LEU A 67 -2.67 -30.23 14.91
C LEU A 67 -3.50 -31.46 14.61
N GLU A 68 -3.67 -31.81 13.34
CA GLU A 68 -4.47 -32.98 12.94
C GLU A 68 -3.88 -34.30 13.47
N GLN A 69 -2.54 -34.41 13.51
CA GLN A 69 -1.85 -35.58 14.11
C GLN A 69 -2.16 -35.75 15.61
N SER A 70 -2.49 -34.67 16.32
CA SER A 70 -2.81 -34.66 17.74
C SER A 70 -4.34 -34.62 18.00
N ARG A 71 -5.17 -34.75 16.97
CA ARG A 71 -6.63 -34.68 17.07
C ARG A 71 -7.18 -35.93 17.76
N GLY A 72 -8.17 -35.76 18.65
CA GLY A 72 -8.81 -36.84 19.37
C GLY A 72 -8.05 -37.35 20.59
N GLY A 73 -6.86 -36.79 20.89
CA GLY A 73 -6.15 -37.09 22.15
C GLY A 73 -6.77 -36.38 23.36
N ASN A 74 -6.57 -36.99 24.55
CA ASN A 74 -6.90 -36.30 25.80
C ASN A 74 -6.10 -35.03 25.98
N PHE A 75 -6.62 -34.08 26.74
CA PHE A 75 -5.86 -32.86 27.07
C PHE A 75 -4.50 -33.19 27.65
N SER A 76 -3.46 -32.61 27.09
CA SER A 76 -2.10 -32.74 27.60
C SER A 76 -1.30 -31.49 27.20
N ILE A 77 -0.65 -30.87 28.16
CA ILE A 77 0.24 -29.74 27.99
C ILE A 77 1.51 -29.97 28.82
N VAL A 78 2.65 -29.54 28.28
CA VAL A 78 3.92 -29.55 29.03
C VAL A 78 4.23 -28.11 29.40
N LEU A 79 4.46 -27.87 30.71
CA LEU A 79 4.86 -26.56 31.24
C LEU A 79 6.08 -26.76 32.14
N ASP A 80 7.15 -26.02 31.92
CA ASP A 80 8.39 -26.09 32.67
C ASP A 80 8.93 -27.54 32.79
N GLY A 81 8.83 -28.31 31.70
CA GLY A 81 9.26 -29.70 31.60
C GLY A 81 8.30 -30.73 32.23
N LYS A 82 7.25 -30.32 32.95
CA LYS A 82 6.25 -31.19 33.54
C LYS A 82 4.99 -31.29 32.68
N ARG A 83 4.53 -32.54 32.51
CA ARG A 83 3.28 -32.82 31.77
C ARG A 83 2.05 -32.73 32.72
N TYR A 84 1.02 -32.04 32.21
CA TYR A 84 -0.27 -31.91 32.88
C TYR A 84 -1.35 -32.46 31.97
N THR A 85 -2.28 -33.27 32.55
CA THR A 85 -3.43 -33.87 31.86
C THR A 85 -4.74 -33.26 32.32
N GLU A 86 -4.73 -32.52 33.43
CA GLU A 86 -5.88 -31.85 33.98
C GLU A 86 -5.77 -30.34 33.80
N ARG A 87 -6.83 -29.72 33.24
CA ARG A 87 -6.84 -28.27 32.95
C ARG A 87 -6.67 -27.38 34.18
N PRO A 88 -7.31 -27.67 35.32
CA PRO A 88 -7.14 -26.86 36.53
C PRO A 88 -5.65 -26.85 36.99
N GLU A 89 -5.02 -28.01 37.06
CA GLU A 89 -3.61 -28.13 37.48
C GLU A 89 -2.67 -27.42 36.52
N ALA A 90 -2.91 -27.56 35.20
CA ALA A 90 -2.15 -26.83 34.16
C ALA A 90 -2.34 -25.31 34.30
N GLY A 91 -3.53 -24.85 34.62
CA GLY A 91 -3.84 -23.45 34.83
C GLY A 91 -3.11 -22.87 36.06
N GLU A 92 -3.08 -23.58 37.17
CA GLU A 92 -2.33 -23.19 38.36
C GLU A 92 -0.84 -23.13 38.08
N ALA A 93 -0.29 -24.13 37.40
CA ALA A 93 1.12 -24.16 37.00
C ALA A 93 1.46 -22.99 36.07
N LEU A 94 0.62 -22.67 35.10
CA LEU A 94 0.81 -21.55 34.19
C LEU A 94 0.78 -20.20 34.94
N ALA A 95 -0.13 -20.03 35.90
CA ALA A 95 -0.22 -18.82 36.72
C ALA A 95 1.05 -18.63 37.59
N LEU A 96 1.58 -19.70 38.13
CA LEU A 96 2.84 -19.67 38.91
C LEU A 96 4.03 -19.33 38.00
N LEU A 97 4.11 -19.91 36.81
CA LEU A 97 5.14 -19.61 35.82
C LEU A 97 5.08 -18.13 35.40
N TYR A 98 3.89 -17.63 35.09
CA TYR A 98 3.67 -16.22 34.73
C TYR A 98 4.17 -15.29 35.84
N ARG A 99 3.82 -15.53 37.10
CA ARG A 99 4.27 -14.72 38.25
C ARG A 99 5.79 -14.76 38.36
N ARG A 100 6.39 -15.96 38.37
CA ARG A 100 7.84 -16.14 38.48
C ARG A 100 8.61 -15.40 37.38
N ILE A 101 8.16 -15.51 36.12
CA ILE A 101 8.79 -14.85 34.99
C ILE A 101 8.57 -13.34 35.06
N SER A 102 7.34 -12.89 35.36
CA SER A 102 7.03 -11.45 35.45
C SER A 102 7.87 -10.72 36.50
N GLU A 103 8.12 -11.38 37.66
CA GLU A 103 8.92 -10.82 38.75
C GLU A 103 10.42 -10.87 38.47
N GLY A 104 10.92 -11.86 37.72
CA GLY A 104 12.33 -12.11 37.46
C GLY A 104 12.85 -11.55 36.13
N ARG A 105 11.99 -11.15 35.19
CA ARG A 105 12.42 -10.73 33.86
C ARG A 105 13.09 -9.35 33.87
N LYS A 106 14.04 -9.15 32.96
CA LYS A 106 14.59 -7.83 32.66
C LYS A 106 13.64 -7.10 31.70
N LYS A 107 13.74 -5.77 31.67
CA LYS A 107 12.84 -4.92 30.86
C LYS A 107 12.88 -5.24 29.36
N ASP A 108 13.99 -5.72 28.86
CA ASP A 108 14.23 -6.03 27.43
C ASP A 108 14.01 -7.51 27.07
N ASP A 109 13.55 -8.34 28.01
CA ASP A 109 13.23 -9.73 27.76
C ASP A 109 11.74 -9.84 27.37
N TYR A 110 11.47 -10.28 26.14
CA TYR A 110 10.12 -10.26 25.56
C TYR A 110 9.47 -11.63 25.47
N ASP A 111 10.19 -12.69 25.04
CA ASP A 111 9.64 -14.02 24.80
C ASP A 111 10.34 -15.06 25.67
N PHE A 112 9.58 -15.80 26.49
CA PHE A 112 10.04 -16.88 27.34
C PHE A 112 9.40 -18.19 26.93
N GLU A 113 10.18 -19.18 26.51
CA GLU A 113 9.67 -20.52 26.27
C GLU A 113 9.26 -21.15 27.59
N ILE A 114 7.99 -21.57 27.71
CA ILE A 114 7.41 -22.13 28.92
C ILE A 114 6.99 -23.57 28.78
N GLY A 115 6.99 -24.11 27.55
CA GLY A 115 6.62 -25.50 27.33
C GLY A 115 6.13 -25.82 25.93
N THR A 116 5.26 -26.81 25.82
CA THR A 116 4.69 -27.26 24.54
C THR A 116 3.22 -27.64 24.66
N TYR A 117 2.45 -27.40 23.59
CA TYR A 117 1.07 -27.84 23.47
C TYR A 117 0.79 -28.36 22.05
N ARG A 118 0.33 -29.59 21.95
CA ARG A 118 -0.02 -30.26 20.67
C ARG A 118 1.07 -30.15 19.58
N GLY A 119 2.35 -30.27 19.98
CA GLY A 119 3.50 -30.15 19.08
C GLY A 119 4.00 -28.72 18.85
N PHE A 120 3.28 -27.70 19.28
CA PHE A 120 3.72 -26.31 19.25
C PHE A 120 4.57 -25.97 20.46
N ARG A 121 5.59 -25.14 20.29
CA ARG A 121 6.27 -24.49 21.43
C ARG A 121 5.38 -23.40 21.98
N LEU A 122 5.29 -23.32 23.29
CA LEU A 122 4.50 -22.34 24.01
C LEU A 122 5.41 -21.31 24.68
N TYR A 123 5.11 -20.03 24.44
CA TYR A 123 5.84 -18.91 25.01
C TYR A 123 4.93 -18.01 25.81
N LEU A 124 5.46 -17.39 26.87
CA LEU A 124 4.97 -16.13 27.42
C LEU A 124 5.67 -14.98 26.70
N SER A 125 4.88 -14.09 26.15
CA SER A 125 5.37 -12.88 25.45
C SER A 125 4.94 -11.66 26.24
N PHE A 126 5.87 -10.71 26.40
CA PHE A 126 5.62 -9.47 27.15
C PHE A 126 5.82 -8.28 26.21
N ASP A 127 4.80 -7.48 26.09
CA ASP A 127 4.88 -6.14 25.51
C ASP A 127 5.02 -5.09 26.63
N PRO A 128 5.33 -3.83 26.33
CA PRO A 128 5.43 -2.78 27.35
C PRO A 128 4.16 -2.61 28.20
N PHE A 129 2.99 -2.98 27.68
CA PHE A 129 1.69 -2.74 28.30
C PHE A 129 0.89 -4.02 28.57
N SER A 130 1.32 -5.17 28.07
CA SER A 130 0.56 -6.41 28.15
C SER A 130 1.43 -7.65 28.19
N ALA A 131 0.84 -8.77 28.58
CA ALA A 131 1.41 -10.10 28.44
C ALA A 131 0.48 -10.99 27.63
N GLY A 132 1.07 -11.85 26.81
CA GLY A 132 0.35 -12.78 25.95
C GLY A 132 0.94 -14.17 25.98
N LEU A 133 0.21 -15.09 25.37
CA LEU A 133 0.63 -16.46 25.11
C LEU A 133 0.87 -16.63 23.61
N VAL A 134 1.91 -17.32 23.24
CA VAL A 134 2.30 -17.57 21.86
C VAL A 134 2.47 -19.06 21.62
N LEU A 135 1.73 -19.58 20.63
CA LEU A 135 2.03 -20.88 20.04
C LEU A 135 2.92 -20.66 18.81
N ARG A 136 4.07 -21.32 18.78
CA ARG A 136 5.05 -21.26 17.71
C ARG A 136 5.22 -22.64 17.08
N GLY A 137 4.74 -22.77 15.87
CA GLY A 137 5.04 -23.85 14.94
C GLY A 137 5.93 -23.36 13.82
N SER A 138 5.53 -23.58 12.58
CA SER A 138 6.12 -22.92 11.40
C SER A 138 5.73 -21.44 11.34
N SER A 139 4.54 -21.09 11.90
CA SER A 139 4.06 -19.72 12.10
C SER A 139 3.95 -19.38 13.59
N ARG A 140 3.65 -18.11 13.89
CA ARG A 140 3.46 -17.56 15.23
C ARG A 140 1.99 -17.16 15.42
N TYR A 141 1.35 -17.69 16.47
CA TYR A 141 -0.05 -17.41 16.83
C TYR A 141 -0.11 -16.84 18.23
N ASN A 142 -0.78 -15.71 18.42
CA ASN A 142 -0.82 -14.96 19.66
C ASN A 142 -2.23 -14.92 20.23
N THR A 143 -2.31 -14.94 21.57
CA THR A 143 -3.51 -14.61 22.33
C THR A 143 -3.12 -13.89 23.62
N ASP A 144 -4.04 -13.17 24.23
CA ASP A 144 -3.82 -12.59 25.55
C ASP A 144 -3.78 -13.69 26.63
N ILE A 145 -3.08 -13.44 27.75
CA ILE A 145 -2.98 -14.39 28.85
C ILE A 145 -4.29 -14.43 29.67
N GLY A 146 -5.05 -13.33 29.69
CA GLY A 146 -6.26 -13.19 30.50
C GLY A 146 -5.96 -13.00 31.99
N SER A 147 -7.02 -13.13 32.82
CA SER A 147 -6.96 -12.85 34.26
C SER A 147 -6.82 -14.10 35.14
N SER A 148 -6.97 -15.32 34.57
CA SER A 148 -6.90 -16.58 35.32
C SER A 148 -6.11 -17.63 34.56
N GLY A 149 -5.40 -18.49 35.28
CA GLY A 149 -4.63 -19.59 34.68
C GLY A 149 -5.50 -20.57 33.91
N GLN A 150 -6.69 -20.91 34.40
CA GLN A 150 -7.64 -21.79 33.71
C GLN A 150 -8.16 -21.11 32.40
N GLY A 151 -8.46 -19.81 32.46
CA GLY A 151 -8.82 -19.03 31.27
C GLY A 151 -7.68 -18.98 30.26
N ALA A 152 -6.43 -18.89 30.69
CA ALA A 152 -5.27 -18.95 29.83
C ALA A 152 -5.15 -20.29 29.09
N ILE A 153 -5.39 -21.44 29.78
CA ILE A 153 -5.44 -22.77 29.15
C ILE A 153 -6.50 -22.81 28.07
N THR A 154 -7.71 -22.34 28.36
CA THR A 154 -8.82 -22.30 27.38
C THR A 154 -8.46 -21.43 26.17
N ARG A 155 -7.74 -20.32 26.36
CA ARG A 155 -7.27 -19.47 25.26
C ARG A 155 -6.24 -20.18 24.38
N ILE A 156 -5.33 -20.94 24.98
CA ILE A 156 -4.35 -21.77 24.23
C ILE A 156 -5.09 -22.80 23.37
N GLU A 157 -6.09 -23.51 23.93
CA GLU A 157 -6.91 -24.47 23.19
C GLU A 157 -7.64 -23.81 22.02
N ASN A 158 -8.36 -22.71 22.27
CA ASN A 158 -9.09 -21.96 21.25
C ASN A 158 -8.16 -21.39 20.17
N LEU A 159 -6.96 -20.96 20.54
CA LEU A 159 -5.97 -20.47 19.59
C LEU A 159 -5.53 -21.59 18.65
N ALA A 160 -5.22 -22.76 19.19
CA ALA A 160 -4.85 -23.92 18.39
C ALA A 160 -5.98 -24.34 17.44
N GLU A 161 -7.22 -24.40 17.93
CA GLU A 161 -8.39 -24.77 17.12
C GLU A 161 -8.70 -23.77 15.99
N ARG A 162 -8.28 -22.51 16.11
CA ARG A 162 -8.44 -21.47 15.07
C ARG A 162 -7.39 -21.55 13.96
N ILE A 163 -6.29 -22.27 14.14
CA ILE A 163 -5.19 -22.32 13.14
C ILE A 163 -5.69 -22.73 11.75
N PRO A 164 -6.56 -23.75 11.58
CA PRO A 164 -7.10 -24.09 10.27
C PRO A 164 -7.89 -22.95 9.59
N SER A 165 -8.57 -22.10 10.38
CA SER A 165 -9.30 -20.96 9.80
C SER A 165 -8.37 -19.87 9.26
N TYR A 166 -7.18 -19.70 9.83
CA TYR A 166 -6.17 -18.78 9.28
C TYR A 166 -5.70 -19.19 7.88
N LEU A 167 -5.69 -20.49 7.58
CA LEU A 167 -5.40 -20.98 6.24
C LEU A 167 -6.44 -20.46 5.22
N THR A 168 -7.71 -20.56 5.56
CA THR A 168 -8.81 -20.07 4.71
C THR A 168 -8.70 -18.56 4.48
N TYR A 169 -8.36 -17.79 5.51
CA TYR A 169 -8.18 -16.35 5.36
C TYR A 169 -6.97 -16.01 4.48
N ALA A 170 -5.84 -16.68 4.69
CA ALA A 170 -4.64 -16.45 3.87
C ALA A 170 -4.87 -16.82 2.40
N GLN A 171 -5.61 -17.89 2.11
CA GLN A 171 -5.98 -18.28 0.75
C GLN A 171 -6.87 -17.22 0.08
N ARG A 172 -7.90 -16.74 0.79
CA ARG A 172 -8.76 -15.66 0.29
C ARG A 172 -7.98 -14.38 0.00
N ASP A 173 -7.07 -14.01 0.89
CA ASP A 173 -6.26 -12.81 0.73
C ASP A 173 -5.28 -12.94 -0.46
N LEU A 174 -4.76 -14.15 -0.72
CA LEU A 174 -3.98 -14.45 -1.91
C LEU A 174 -4.80 -14.26 -3.19
N GLU A 175 -6.01 -14.82 -3.24
CA GLU A 175 -6.91 -14.66 -4.39
C GLU A 175 -7.25 -13.19 -4.65
N GLU A 176 -7.48 -12.42 -3.60
CA GLU A 176 -7.78 -10.99 -3.73
C GLU A 176 -6.59 -10.21 -4.31
N VAL A 177 -5.37 -10.48 -3.85
CA VAL A 177 -4.16 -9.84 -4.41
C VAL A 177 -3.92 -10.25 -5.85
N GLN A 178 -4.22 -11.50 -6.23
CA GLN A 178 -4.12 -11.95 -7.62
C GLN A 178 -5.13 -11.22 -8.53
N LYS A 179 -6.37 -11.02 -8.07
CA LYS A 179 -7.37 -10.22 -8.79
C LYS A 179 -6.94 -8.77 -8.95
N GLN A 180 -6.37 -8.18 -7.90
CA GLN A 180 -5.84 -6.81 -7.94
C GLN A 180 -4.67 -6.67 -8.92
N LEU A 181 -3.77 -7.65 -8.97
CA LEU A 181 -2.69 -7.70 -9.96
C LEU A 181 -3.23 -7.73 -11.40
N GLU A 182 -4.21 -8.58 -11.66
CA GLU A 182 -4.81 -8.69 -12.99
C GLU A 182 -5.52 -7.41 -13.41
N ALA A 183 -6.31 -6.80 -12.52
CA ALA A 183 -6.94 -5.52 -12.76
C ALA A 183 -5.92 -4.40 -13.03
N ALA A 184 -4.82 -4.35 -12.26
CA ALA A 184 -3.75 -3.39 -12.48
C ALA A 184 -3.03 -3.60 -13.82
N ARG A 185 -2.83 -4.86 -14.25
CA ARG A 185 -2.27 -5.18 -15.58
C ARG A 185 -3.15 -4.69 -16.72
N GLN A 186 -4.47 -4.83 -16.59
CA GLN A 186 -5.43 -4.34 -17.61
C GLN A 186 -5.46 -2.82 -17.71
N GLN A 187 -5.21 -2.11 -16.61
CA GLN A 187 -5.15 -0.65 -16.59
C GLN A 187 -3.79 -0.10 -17.04
N MET A 188 -2.73 -0.89 -16.84
CA MET A 188 -1.36 -0.51 -17.20
C MET A 188 -1.22 -0.43 -18.72
N GLY A 189 -0.63 0.67 -19.21
CA GLY A 189 -0.38 0.87 -20.65
C GLY A 189 -1.59 1.37 -21.43
N GLN A 190 -2.73 1.65 -20.80
CA GLN A 190 -3.85 2.28 -21.49
C GLN A 190 -3.46 3.70 -21.93
N PRO A 191 -3.83 4.15 -23.14
CA PRO A 191 -3.49 5.48 -23.63
C PRO A 191 -4.17 6.56 -22.81
N PHE A 192 -3.58 7.77 -22.80
CA PHE A 192 -4.22 8.94 -22.23
C PHE A 192 -5.45 9.32 -23.08
N ILE A 193 -6.62 9.34 -22.47
CA ILE A 193 -7.91 9.51 -23.14
C ILE A 193 -8.04 10.83 -23.90
N TYR A 194 -7.30 11.88 -23.50
CA TYR A 194 -7.31 13.20 -24.12
C TYR A 194 -6.05 13.50 -24.92
N GLU A 195 -5.27 12.51 -25.35
CA GLU A 195 -3.99 12.72 -26.08
C GLU A 195 -4.23 13.42 -27.42
N GLU A 196 -5.26 13.01 -28.16
CA GLU A 196 -5.62 13.65 -29.45
C GLU A 196 -6.06 15.09 -29.22
N GLU A 197 -6.96 15.35 -28.28
CA GLU A 197 -7.43 16.69 -27.96
C GLU A 197 -6.27 17.61 -27.55
N LEU A 198 -5.35 17.10 -26.72
CA LEU A 198 -4.18 17.86 -26.31
C LEU A 198 -3.29 18.19 -27.50
N SER A 199 -3.03 17.22 -28.37
CA SER A 199 -2.21 17.40 -29.57
C SER A 199 -2.78 18.43 -30.52
N GLU A 200 -4.07 18.37 -30.84
CA GLU A 200 -4.79 19.32 -31.69
C GLU A 200 -4.75 20.75 -31.13
N LYS A 201 -5.04 20.90 -29.83
CA LYS A 201 -5.06 22.22 -29.20
C LYS A 201 -3.68 22.84 -29.08
N VAL A 202 -2.64 22.03 -28.82
CA VAL A 202 -1.24 22.49 -28.83
C VAL A 202 -0.85 22.94 -30.23
N ALA A 203 -1.17 22.20 -31.29
CA ALA A 203 -0.89 22.59 -32.66
C ALA A 203 -1.58 23.91 -33.02
N THR A 204 -2.87 24.06 -32.71
CA THR A 204 -3.64 25.28 -32.93
C THR A 204 -3.04 26.48 -32.18
N LEU A 205 -2.65 26.29 -30.93
CA LEU A 205 -2.02 27.34 -30.12
C LEU A 205 -0.67 27.77 -30.69
N THR A 206 0.12 26.82 -31.18
CA THR A 206 1.41 27.10 -31.86
C THR A 206 1.18 27.93 -33.13
N GLU A 207 0.21 27.56 -33.97
CA GLU A 207 -0.12 28.34 -35.18
C GLU A 207 -0.54 29.78 -34.86
N ILE A 208 -1.37 29.97 -33.84
CA ILE A 208 -1.82 31.29 -33.39
C ILE A 208 -0.61 32.12 -32.92
N ASN A 209 0.27 31.55 -32.10
CA ASN A 209 1.44 32.23 -31.60
C ASN A 209 2.38 32.64 -32.75
N THR A 210 2.66 31.74 -33.68
CA THR A 210 3.52 32.04 -34.86
C THR A 210 2.91 33.15 -35.71
N LYS A 211 1.61 33.19 -35.93
CA LYS A 211 0.93 34.27 -36.66
C LYS A 211 1.06 35.61 -35.93
N LEU A 212 0.86 35.63 -34.62
CA LEU A 212 1.01 36.87 -33.82
C LEU A 212 2.42 37.38 -33.77
N GLU A 213 3.43 36.52 -33.69
CA GLU A 213 4.85 36.90 -33.77
C GLU A 213 5.18 37.50 -35.12
N PHE A 214 4.73 36.90 -36.23
CA PHE A 214 4.94 37.41 -37.56
C PHE A 214 4.28 38.77 -37.76
N GLU A 215 3.06 38.97 -37.30
CA GLU A 215 2.35 40.25 -37.35
C GLU A 215 3.05 41.34 -36.52
N SER A 216 3.65 40.97 -35.37
CA SER A 216 4.40 41.92 -34.54
C SER A 216 5.70 42.37 -35.19
N LEU A 217 6.43 41.48 -35.88
CA LEU A 217 7.63 41.80 -36.62
C LEU A 217 7.36 42.73 -37.82
N GLN A 218 6.29 42.45 -38.57
CA GLN A 218 5.87 43.35 -39.68
C GLN A 218 5.43 44.74 -39.20
N GLY A 219 4.80 44.80 -38.02
CA GLY A 219 4.41 46.07 -37.38
C GLY A 219 5.63 46.93 -37.00
N GLN A 220 6.71 46.34 -36.50
CA GLN A 220 7.94 47.01 -36.14
C GLN A 220 8.73 47.53 -37.38
N GLU A 221 8.78 46.74 -38.47
CA GLU A 221 9.40 47.18 -39.71
C GLU A 221 8.67 48.38 -40.35
N SER A 222 7.35 48.47 -40.19
CA SER A 222 6.55 49.59 -40.71
C SER A 222 6.73 50.87 -39.88
N GLU A 223 7.01 50.79 -38.59
CA GLU A 223 7.28 51.95 -37.72
C GLU A 223 8.65 52.54 -37.93
N VAL A 224 9.69 51.71 -38.21
CA VAL A 224 11.05 52.15 -38.47
C VAL A 224 11.17 52.93 -39.80
N VAL A 225 10.34 52.63 -40.80
CA VAL A 225 10.36 53.31 -42.11
C VAL A 225 9.74 54.71 -42.03
N LEU A 226 8.92 55.01 -41.01
CA LEU A 226 8.28 56.33 -40.86
C LEU A 226 9.18 57.38 -40.16
N ASP A 227 10.22 56.94 -39.42
CA ASP A 227 11.14 57.86 -38.72
C ASP A 227 12.34 58.30 -39.55
N GLU A 228 12.62 57.68 -40.72
CA GLU A 228 13.74 58.11 -41.61
C GLU A 228 13.42 59.26 -42.61
N ASP A 229 12.14 59.62 -42.76
CA ASP A 229 11.69 60.66 -43.67
C ASP A 229 11.48 62.06 -43.02
N GLY A 230 11.88 62.25 -41.73
CA GLY A 230 11.62 63.45 -40.91
C GLY A 230 12.74 64.53 -40.87
N GLU A 231 13.91 64.36 -41.48
CA GLU A 231 14.95 65.40 -41.46
C GLU A 231 15.47 65.77 -42.84
N ARG A 232 14.77 66.67 -43.47
CA ARG A 232 15.38 67.56 -44.50
C ARG A 232 14.80 68.95 -44.47
N SER A 233 15.73 69.94 -44.39
CA SER A 233 15.58 71.38 -44.60
C SER A 233 15.24 72.20 -43.33
N ASP A 234 15.92 73.26 -42.99
CA ASP A 234 16.66 74.22 -43.80
C ASP A 234 17.67 74.94 -42.96
N CYS A 235 18.85 75.09 -43.56
CA CYS A 235 19.76 76.19 -43.26
C CYS A 235 19.43 77.42 -44.17
N LYS A 236 19.02 78.50 -43.55
CA LYS A 236 19.48 79.81 -43.90
C LYS A 236 19.28 80.81 -42.77
#